data_85a0c4d86b1b62f0917701d90d00aedf
#
_entry.id   85a0c4d86b1b62f0917701d90d00aedf
#
_cell.length_a   1.000
_cell.length_b   1.000
_cell.length_c   1.000
_cell.angle_alpha   90.00
_cell.angle_beta   90.00
_cell.angle_gamma   90.00
#
_symmetry.space_group_name_H-M   'P 1'
#
loop_
_entity.id
_entity.type
_entity.pdbx_description
1 polymer ?
#
loop_
_entity_poly.entity_id
_entity_poly.type
_entity_poly.pdbx_seq_one_letter_code
_entity_poly.pdbx_strand_id
1 'polypeptide(L)'
;TLLSMITPLGWLERVPTYKDQQEKLTSKDLSTYGFLGYPLLQSADILIYKATQVPVGEDQVPHIEFTREVARRFNHLYGKEAGYEEKAEDAIKKLGSKKGQLYRELKTVYQEEGDDQALEAAQALIEEQQNLSLGDKERLLGFLEGGGKMILVEPEYKLTPASKMIGLDGQKMSKSYNNTISLREEPKDVEKKIRTMPTDPARVRRNDPGNPENCPVWQLHQVYSSEKTKDWVKIGCKEAGIGCIECKQPVIDSILKELKPMQERANNYTESPDLVKSVVAEGCEKARKLARDT
;
A
#
# COMPACT_ATOMS: atom_id res chain seq x y z
N THR A 1 -2.16 -10.82 -19.91
CA THR A 1 -2.31 -12.11 -20.63
C THR A 1 -1.35 -13.16 -20.09
N LEU A 2 -0.01 -12.94 -20.06
CA LEU A 2 0.95 -13.98 -19.63
C LEU A 2 0.63 -14.51 -18.22
N LEU A 3 0.44 -13.64 -17.24
CA LEU A 3 0.11 -14.04 -15.87
C LEU A 3 -1.20 -14.83 -15.80
N SER A 4 -2.21 -14.50 -16.61
CA SER A 4 -3.48 -15.24 -16.62
C SER A 4 -3.36 -16.68 -17.15
N MET A 5 -2.32 -16.97 -17.92
CA MET A 5 -2.06 -18.33 -18.42
C MET A 5 -1.41 -19.24 -17.37
N ILE A 6 -0.79 -18.68 -16.35
CA ILE A 6 -0.07 -19.43 -15.31
C ILE A 6 -0.75 -19.42 -13.95
N THR A 7 -1.74 -18.52 -13.74
CA THR A 7 -2.42 -18.39 -12.44
C THR A 7 -3.59 -19.37 -12.33
N PRO A 8 -3.62 -20.25 -11.33
CA PRO A 8 -4.74 -21.16 -11.12
C PRO A 8 -6.03 -20.41 -10.80
N LEU A 9 -7.15 -20.80 -11.38
CA LEU A 9 -8.47 -20.20 -11.16
C LEU A 9 -8.85 -20.18 -9.66
N GLY A 10 -8.61 -21.29 -8.96
CA GLY A 10 -8.91 -21.40 -7.53
C GLY A 10 -8.12 -20.42 -6.63
N TRP A 11 -7.04 -19.80 -7.11
CA TRP A 11 -6.36 -18.74 -6.38
C TRP A 11 -7.19 -17.45 -6.41
N LEU A 12 -7.74 -17.09 -7.57
CA LEU A 12 -8.61 -15.93 -7.74
C LEU A 12 -9.92 -16.06 -6.95
N GLU A 13 -10.53 -17.25 -6.97
CA GLU A 13 -11.76 -17.54 -6.23
C GLU A 13 -11.57 -17.48 -4.70
N ARG A 14 -10.36 -17.66 -4.21
CA ARG A 14 -10.04 -17.59 -2.77
C ARG A 14 -9.71 -16.18 -2.27
N VAL A 15 -9.53 -15.20 -3.16
CA VAL A 15 -9.29 -13.81 -2.74
C VAL A 15 -10.51 -13.33 -1.93
N PRO A 16 -10.35 -12.96 -0.64
CA PRO A 16 -11.48 -12.65 0.25
C PRO A 16 -12.41 -11.57 -0.30
N THR A 17 -11.86 -10.56 -0.97
CA THR A 17 -12.63 -9.46 -1.54
C THR A 17 -13.62 -9.91 -2.61
N TYR A 18 -13.32 -10.99 -3.35
CA TYR A 18 -14.23 -11.55 -4.34
C TYR A 18 -15.49 -12.11 -3.68
N LYS A 19 -15.34 -12.90 -2.62
CA LYS A 19 -16.45 -13.49 -1.86
C LYS A 19 -17.30 -12.42 -1.16
N ASP A 20 -16.66 -11.50 -0.47
CA ASP A 20 -17.33 -10.40 0.23
C ASP A 20 -18.18 -9.52 -0.71
N GLN A 21 -17.72 -9.33 -1.94
CA GLN A 21 -18.44 -8.53 -2.93
C GLN A 21 -19.59 -9.30 -3.55
N GLN A 22 -19.45 -10.61 -3.77
CA GLN A 22 -20.57 -11.46 -4.23
C GLN A 22 -21.73 -11.42 -3.23
N GLU A 23 -21.45 -11.43 -1.93
CA GLU A 23 -22.48 -11.37 -0.89
C GLU A 23 -23.15 -9.98 -0.80
N LYS A 24 -22.39 -8.91 -1.01
CA LYS A 24 -22.87 -7.53 -0.83
C LYS A 24 -23.51 -6.92 -2.07
N LEU A 25 -23.14 -7.34 -3.26
CA LEU A 25 -23.55 -6.72 -4.53
C LEU A 25 -24.50 -7.63 -5.33
N THR A 26 -25.56 -8.09 -4.71
CA THR A 26 -26.57 -8.98 -5.32
C THR A 26 -27.27 -8.40 -6.55
N SER A 27 -27.18 -7.09 -6.78
CA SER A 27 -27.76 -6.41 -7.95
C SER A 27 -26.86 -6.33 -9.17
N LYS A 28 -25.60 -6.78 -9.08
CA LYS A 28 -24.63 -6.77 -10.19
C LYS A 28 -24.21 -8.18 -10.55
N ASP A 29 -24.10 -8.47 -11.85
CA ASP A 29 -23.49 -9.72 -12.31
C ASP A 29 -21.97 -9.63 -12.11
N LEU A 30 -21.48 -10.33 -11.10
CA LEU A 30 -20.05 -10.42 -10.73
C LEU A 30 -19.39 -11.68 -11.29
N SER A 31 -20.09 -12.47 -12.11
CA SER A 31 -19.59 -13.71 -12.70
C SER A 31 -18.71 -13.49 -13.95
N THR A 32 -18.33 -12.24 -14.21
CA THR A 32 -17.49 -11.90 -15.36
C THR A 32 -16.02 -12.16 -15.11
N TYR A 33 -15.29 -12.54 -16.19
CA TYR A 33 -13.83 -12.69 -16.12
C TYR A 33 -13.13 -11.41 -15.62
N GLY A 34 -13.60 -10.24 -16.04
CA GLY A 34 -13.03 -8.95 -15.61
C GLY A 34 -13.15 -8.74 -14.11
N PHE A 35 -14.26 -9.17 -13.51
CA PHE A 35 -14.44 -9.06 -12.06
C PHE A 35 -13.61 -10.09 -11.29
N LEU A 36 -13.57 -11.35 -11.74
CA LEU A 36 -12.76 -12.39 -11.13
C LEU A 36 -11.26 -12.11 -11.31
N GLY A 37 -10.86 -11.60 -12.46
CA GLY A 37 -9.47 -11.40 -12.86
C GLY A 37 -8.83 -10.07 -12.41
N TYR A 38 -9.58 -9.14 -11.80
CA TYR A 38 -9.01 -7.83 -11.44
C TYR A 38 -7.84 -7.90 -10.44
N PRO A 39 -7.78 -8.83 -9.47
CA PRO A 39 -6.61 -8.94 -8.60
C PRO A 39 -5.32 -9.30 -9.38
N LEU A 40 -5.47 -10.08 -10.45
CA LEU A 40 -4.35 -10.43 -11.31
C LEU A 40 -3.91 -9.26 -12.19
N LEU A 41 -4.83 -8.40 -12.65
CA LEU A 41 -4.49 -7.17 -13.33
C LEU A 41 -3.73 -6.22 -12.39
N GLN A 42 -4.18 -6.08 -11.15
CA GLN A 42 -3.48 -5.31 -10.12
C GLN A 42 -2.07 -5.88 -9.87
N SER A 43 -1.93 -7.20 -9.82
CA SER A 43 -0.61 -7.85 -9.72
C SER A 43 0.29 -7.50 -10.89
N ALA A 44 -0.24 -7.48 -12.12
CA ALA A 44 0.53 -7.10 -13.30
C ALA A 44 1.04 -5.66 -13.21
N ASP A 45 0.20 -4.72 -12.75
CA ASP A 45 0.56 -3.31 -12.57
C ASP A 45 1.67 -3.11 -11.51
N ILE A 46 1.70 -3.95 -10.49
CA ILE A 46 2.74 -3.92 -9.45
C ILE A 46 4.04 -4.55 -9.96
N LEU A 47 3.94 -5.76 -10.52
CA LEU A 47 5.10 -6.58 -10.90
C LEU A 47 5.85 -6.03 -12.10
N ILE A 48 5.17 -5.38 -13.07
CA ILE A 48 5.81 -4.81 -14.25
C ILE A 48 6.82 -3.71 -13.91
N TYR A 49 6.65 -3.06 -12.77
CA TYR A 49 7.56 -2.03 -12.26
C TYR A 49 8.51 -2.54 -11.19
N LYS A 50 8.56 -3.84 -10.92
CA LYS A 50 9.41 -4.46 -9.88
C LYS A 50 9.29 -3.74 -8.53
N ALA A 51 8.05 -3.34 -8.17
CA ALA A 51 7.79 -2.65 -6.91
C ALA A 51 8.13 -3.57 -5.73
N THR A 52 9.01 -3.11 -4.83
CA THR A 52 9.39 -3.84 -3.62
C THR A 52 8.42 -3.57 -2.47
N GLN A 53 7.84 -2.37 -2.43
CA GLN A 53 6.92 -1.94 -1.37
C GLN A 53 5.69 -1.26 -1.97
N VAL A 54 4.51 -1.64 -1.49
CA VAL A 54 3.23 -1.09 -1.95
C VAL A 54 2.45 -0.53 -0.76
N PRO A 55 2.31 0.80 -0.64
CA PRO A 55 1.48 1.40 0.40
C PRO A 55 0.01 1.12 0.10
N VAL A 56 -0.68 0.45 1.01
CA VAL A 56 -2.07 0.02 0.85
C VAL A 56 -2.89 0.18 2.13
N GLY A 57 -4.21 0.19 2.00
CA GLY A 57 -5.11 -0.03 3.11
C GLY A 57 -5.15 -1.51 3.51
N GLU A 58 -5.57 -1.80 4.73
CA GLU A 58 -5.63 -3.17 5.27
C GLU A 58 -6.48 -4.12 4.41
N ASP A 59 -7.53 -3.60 3.76
CA ASP A 59 -8.39 -4.36 2.86
C ASP A 59 -7.69 -4.82 1.56
N GLN A 60 -6.54 -4.23 1.24
CA GLN A 60 -5.74 -4.59 0.05
C GLN A 60 -4.59 -5.55 0.36
N VAL A 61 -4.32 -5.86 1.63
CA VAL A 61 -3.28 -6.82 2.03
C VAL A 61 -3.42 -8.18 1.31
N PRO A 62 -4.63 -8.78 1.21
CA PRO A 62 -4.80 -10.04 0.49
C PRO A 62 -4.41 -9.96 -0.99
N HIS A 63 -4.56 -8.79 -1.62
CA HIS A 63 -4.16 -8.60 -3.02
C HIS A 63 -2.64 -8.54 -3.17
N ILE A 64 -1.93 -8.00 -2.21
CA ILE A 64 -0.45 -7.98 -2.22
C ILE A 64 0.07 -9.39 -1.97
N GLU A 65 -0.50 -10.13 -1.02
CA GLU A 65 -0.14 -11.55 -0.80
C GLU A 65 -0.40 -12.40 -2.05
N PHE A 66 -1.54 -12.21 -2.71
CA PHE A 66 -1.82 -12.83 -4.00
C PHE A 66 -0.77 -12.47 -5.06
N THR A 67 -0.35 -11.20 -5.12
CA THR A 67 0.69 -10.73 -6.05
C THR A 67 2.03 -11.42 -5.79
N ARG A 68 2.41 -11.65 -4.53
CA ARG A 68 3.60 -12.41 -4.14
C ARG A 68 3.55 -13.85 -4.65
N GLU A 69 2.41 -14.52 -4.47
CA GLU A 69 2.23 -15.89 -4.98
C GLU A 69 2.34 -15.95 -6.52
N VAL A 70 1.80 -14.96 -7.22
CA VAL A 70 1.94 -14.85 -8.68
C VAL A 70 3.40 -14.66 -9.09
N ALA A 71 4.16 -13.81 -8.38
CA ALA A 71 5.58 -13.61 -8.62
C ALA A 71 6.39 -14.88 -8.39
N ARG A 72 6.17 -15.60 -7.27
CA ARG A 72 6.81 -16.89 -6.97
C ARG A 72 6.56 -17.91 -8.07
N ARG A 73 5.30 -18.04 -8.48
CA ARG A 73 4.95 -18.98 -9.54
C ARG A 73 5.60 -18.63 -10.87
N PHE A 74 5.64 -17.35 -11.21
CA PHE A 74 6.34 -16.87 -12.40
C PHE A 74 7.83 -17.23 -12.36
N ASN A 75 8.50 -16.88 -11.26
CA ASN A 75 9.91 -17.19 -11.05
C ASN A 75 10.19 -18.69 -11.08
N HIS A 76 9.32 -19.50 -10.47
CA HIS A 76 9.45 -20.96 -10.50
C HIS A 76 9.35 -21.52 -11.93
N LEU A 77 8.44 -20.99 -12.77
CA LEU A 77 8.23 -21.50 -14.13
C LEU A 77 9.29 -20.98 -15.12
N TYR A 78 9.66 -19.72 -15.02
CA TYR A 78 10.49 -19.03 -16.01
C TYR A 78 11.92 -18.73 -15.51
N GLY A 79 12.17 -18.81 -14.21
CA GLY A 79 13.49 -18.60 -13.63
C GLY A 79 14.47 -19.76 -13.83
N LYS A 80 14.00 -20.93 -14.31
CA LYS A 80 14.85 -22.09 -14.61
C LYS A 80 15.68 -21.79 -15.87
N GLU A 81 16.98 -21.84 -15.72
CA GLU A 81 17.96 -21.57 -16.78
C GLU A 81 18.95 -22.71 -16.86
N ALA A 82 19.27 -23.17 -18.09
CA ALA A 82 20.28 -24.21 -18.28
C ALA A 82 21.66 -23.71 -17.79
N GLY A 83 22.35 -24.49 -16.96
CA GLY A 83 23.62 -24.11 -16.34
C GLY A 83 23.48 -22.97 -15.31
N TYR A 84 22.33 -22.89 -14.63
CA TYR A 84 22.03 -21.82 -13.69
C TYR A 84 23.08 -21.64 -12.59
N GLU A 85 23.51 -22.74 -11.95
CA GLU A 85 24.51 -22.73 -10.88
C GLU A 85 25.88 -22.21 -11.39
N GLU A 86 26.32 -22.65 -12.56
CA GLU A 86 27.57 -22.19 -13.18
C GLU A 86 27.49 -20.69 -13.49
N LYS A 87 26.36 -20.24 -14.05
CA LYS A 87 26.14 -18.82 -14.34
C LYS A 87 26.02 -17.96 -13.09
N ALA A 88 25.45 -18.49 -12.01
CA ALA A 88 25.39 -17.82 -10.69
C ALA A 88 26.81 -17.69 -10.11
N GLU A 89 27.62 -18.75 -10.17
CA GLU A 89 29.02 -18.71 -9.74
C GLU A 89 29.84 -17.70 -10.59
N ASP A 90 29.63 -17.62 -11.89
CA ASP A 90 30.27 -16.62 -12.74
C ASP A 90 29.80 -15.18 -12.39
N ALA A 91 28.55 -14.99 -12.02
CA ALA A 91 28.06 -13.72 -11.50
C ALA A 91 28.70 -13.34 -10.16
N ILE A 92 28.91 -14.33 -9.25
CA ILE A 92 29.65 -14.13 -7.98
C ILE A 92 31.09 -13.69 -8.26
N LYS A 93 31.77 -14.30 -9.24
CA LYS A 93 33.14 -13.90 -9.61
C LYS A 93 33.19 -12.42 -10.08
N LYS A 94 32.15 -11.91 -10.73
CA LYS A 94 32.05 -10.50 -11.15
C LYS A 94 31.93 -9.53 -9.97
N LEU A 95 31.49 -9.98 -8.78
CA LEU A 95 31.51 -9.16 -7.56
C LEU A 95 32.95 -8.86 -7.09
N GLY A 96 33.94 -9.63 -7.56
CA GLY A 96 35.31 -9.60 -7.07
C GLY A 96 35.50 -10.39 -5.79
N SER A 97 36.79 -10.66 -5.43
CA SER A 97 37.12 -11.60 -4.37
C SER A 97 36.48 -11.28 -3.01
N LYS A 98 36.62 -10.05 -2.52
CA LYS A 98 36.08 -9.65 -1.20
C LYS A 98 34.55 -9.67 -1.12
N LYS A 99 33.87 -9.06 -2.10
CA LYS A 99 32.41 -8.98 -2.13
C LYS A 99 31.78 -10.34 -2.46
N GLY A 100 32.42 -11.14 -3.31
CA GLY A 100 31.97 -12.50 -3.60
C GLY A 100 32.06 -13.42 -2.39
N GLN A 101 33.10 -13.28 -1.54
CA GLN A 101 33.19 -14.01 -0.29
C GLN A 101 32.09 -13.55 0.69
N LEU A 102 31.93 -12.24 0.87
CA LEU A 102 30.87 -11.68 1.73
C LEU A 102 29.48 -12.16 1.29
N TYR A 103 29.20 -12.17 -0.03
CA TYR A 103 27.94 -12.69 -0.54
C TYR A 103 27.70 -14.16 -0.15
N ARG A 104 28.73 -15.03 -0.25
CA ARG A 104 28.59 -16.43 0.13
C ARG A 104 28.36 -16.61 1.63
N GLU A 105 29.03 -15.82 2.47
CA GLU A 105 28.85 -15.82 3.93
C GLU A 105 27.39 -15.40 4.27
N LEU A 106 26.91 -14.30 3.72
CA LEU A 106 25.54 -13.84 3.93
C LEU A 106 24.50 -14.85 3.43
N LYS A 107 24.73 -15.46 2.25
CA LYS A 107 23.87 -16.54 1.73
C LYS A 107 23.80 -17.72 2.69
N THR A 108 24.94 -18.16 3.24
CA THR A 108 25.00 -19.29 4.18
C THR A 108 24.20 -18.96 5.44
N VAL A 109 24.43 -17.80 6.05
CA VAL A 109 23.72 -17.35 7.26
C VAL A 109 22.20 -17.28 6.99
N TYR A 110 21.78 -16.69 5.87
CA TYR A 110 20.36 -16.65 5.52
C TYR A 110 19.75 -18.04 5.31
N GLN A 111 20.43 -18.93 4.57
CA GLN A 111 19.88 -20.26 4.24
C GLN A 111 19.91 -21.24 5.42
N GLU A 112 20.85 -21.12 6.34
CA GLU A 112 20.98 -22.02 7.48
C GLU A 112 20.26 -21.50 8.73
N GLU A 113 20.26 -20.20 8.97
CA GLU A 113 19.75 -19.58 10.20
C GLU A 113 18.42 -18.81 9.99
N GLY A 114 18.04 -18.52 8.74
CA GLY A 114 16.86 -17.73 8.41
C GLY A 114 16.99 -16.24 8.79
N ASP A 115 18.24 -15.72 8.80
CA ASP A 115 18.50 -14.33 9.20
C ASP A 115 18.11 -13.33 8.10
N ASP A 116 16.99 -12.62 8.31
CA ASP A 116 16.51 -11.59 7.39
C ASP A 116 17.49 -10.41 7.23
N GLN A 117 18.31 -10.11 8.22
CA GLN A 117 19.33 -9.06 8.12
C GLN A 117 20.46 -9.46 7.15
N ALA A 118 20.82 -10.74 7.14
CA ALA A 118 21.76 -11.28 6.16
C ALA A 118 21.19 -11.23 4.74
N LEU A 119 19.88 -11.50 4.58
CA LEU A 119 19.19 -11.36 3.31
C LEU A 119 19.22 -9.92 2.79
N GLU A 120 18.82 -8.95 3.62
CA GLU A 120 18.81 -7.52 3.28
C GLU A 120 20.22 -7.02 2.92
N ALA A 121 21.24 -7.42 3.70
CA ALA A 121 22.63 -7.05 3.43
C ALA A 121 23.15 -7.62 2.10
N ALA A 122 22.79 -8.86 1.75
CA ALA A 122 23.15 -9.48 0.48
C ALA A 122 22.44 -8.82 -0.70
N GLN A 123 21.16 -8.47 -0.55
CA GLN A 123 20.40 -7.75 -1.56
C GLN A 123 21.00 -6.35 -1.83
N ALA A 124 21.31 -5.59 -0.77
CA ALA A 124 21.98 -4.30 -0.87
C ALA A 124 23.35 -4.43 -1.57
N LEU A 125 24.13 -5.45 -1.20
CA LEU A 125 25.41 -5.73 -1.84
C LEU A 125 25.29 -5.94 -3.36
N ILE A 126 24.25 -6.64 -3.83
CA ILE A 126 23.98 -6.88 -5.25
C ILE A 126 23.53 -5.60 -5.94
N GLU A 127 22.62 -4.85 -5.31
CA GLU A 127 22.04 -3.62 -5.90
C GLU A 127 23.10 -2.54 -6.15
N GLU A 128 24.05 -2.38 -5.25
CA GLU A 128 25.14 -1.39 -5.35
C GLU A 128 26.10 -1.66 -6.52
N GLN A 129 26.09 -2.87 -7.11
CA GLN A 129 27.03 -3.21 -8.17
C GLN A 129 26.59 -2.65 -9.52
N GLN A 130 27.42 -1.78 -10.09
CA GLN A 130 27.20 -1.23 -11.44
C GLN A 130 27.75 -2.14 -12.56
N ASN A 131 28.67 -3.03 -12.24
CA ASN A 131 29.32 -3.94 -13.18
C ASN A 131 28.55 -5.24 -13.41
N LEU A 132 27.44 -5.46 -12.72
CA LEU A 132 26.55 -6.60 -12.92
C LEU A 132 25.47 -6.25 -13.96
N SER A 133 25.24 -7.15 -14.89
CA SER A 133 24.07 -7.08 -15.76
C SER A 133 22.79 -7.34 -14.96
N LEU A 134 21.63 -6.90 -15.45
CA LEU A 134 20.34 -7.21 -14.83
C LEU A 134 20.18 -8.73 -14.62
N GLY A 135 20.50 -9.53 -15.64
CA GLY A 135 20.45 -10.99 -15.55
C GLY A 135 21.39 -11.61 -14.50
N ASP A 136 22.55 -10.99 -14.25
CA ASP A 136 23.45 -11.45 -13.17
C ASP A 136 22.85 -11.13 -11.81
N LYS A 137 22.27 -9.93 -11.63
CA LYS A 137 21.59 -9.54 -10.38
C LYS A 137 20.42 -10.47 -10.08
N GLU A 138 19.56 -10.74 -11.05
CA GLU A 138 18.43 -11.66 -10.92
C GLU A 138 18.85 -13.10 -10.59
N ARG A 139 20.00 -13.57 -11.12
CA ARG A 139 20.58 -14.87 -10.76
C ARG A 139 21.08 -14.89 -9.33
N LEU A 140 21.81 -13.86 -8.91
CA LEU A 140 22.34 -13.78 -7.55
C LEU A 140 21.21 -13.70 -6.52
N LEU A 141 20.17 -12.90 -6.78
CA LEU A 141 18.99 -12.83 -5.91
C LEU A 141 18.30 -14.20 -5.79
N GLY A 142 18.05 -14.88 -6.90
CA GLY A 142 17.45 -16.20 -6.87
C GLY A 142 18.35 -17.27 -6.24
N PHE A 143 19.68 -17.17 -6.42
CA PHE A 143 20.65 -18.10 -5.80
C PHE A 143 20.77 -17.89 -4.30
N LEU A 144 20.58 -16.67 -3.82
CA LEU A 144 20.50 -16.34 -2.40
C LEU A 144 19.33 -17.06 -1.72
N GLU A 145 18.19 -17.12 -2.37
CA GLU A 145 16.97 -17.78 -1.86
C GLU A 145 16.90 -19.30 -2.17
N GLY A 146 17.95 -19.87 -2.77
CA GLY A 146 17.99 -21.30 -3.12
C GLY A 146 17.09 -21.69 -4.29
N GLY A 147 16.63 -20.71 -5.07
CA GLY A 147 15.75 -20.89 -6.24
C GLY A 147 16.46 -20.64 -7.58
N GLY A 148 15.66 -20.59 -8.66
CA GLY A 148 16.11 -20.12 -9.97
C GLY A 148 16.24 -18.60 -10.03
N LYS A 149 16.54 -18.07 -11.22
CA LYS A 149 16.62 -16.63 -11.49
C LYS A 149 15.37 -15.91 -10.99
N MET A 150 15.54 -14.89 -10.14
CA MET A 150 14.44 -14.05 -9.67
C MET A 150 14.16 -12.95 -10.71
N ILE A 151 13.13 -13.15 -11.52
CA ILE A 151 12.72 -12.22 -12.58
C ILE A 151 11.78 -11.16 -12.03
N LEU A 152 10.78 -11.58 -11.25
CA LEU A 152 9.80 -10.70 -10.60
C LEU A 152 10.06 -10.63 -9.12
N VAL A 153 10.08 -9.41 -8.59
CA VAL A 153 10.25 -9.14 -7.15
C VAL A 153 8.94 -9.45 -6.41
N GLU A 154 9.03 -10.04 -5.23
CA GLU A 154 7.90 -10.22 -4.33
C GLU A 154 7.64 -8.91 -3.58
N PRO A 155 6.51 -8.23 -3.81
CA PRO A 155 6.24 -6.96 -3.14
C PRO A 155 5.82 -7.17 -1.69
N GLU A 156 6.18 -6.24 -0.83
CA GLU A 156 5.67 -6.14 0.53
C GLU A 156 4.61 -5.04 0.62
N TYR A 157 3.60 -5.24 1.44
CA TYR A 157 2.65 -4.18 1.74
C TYR A 157 3.19 -3.25 2.83
N LYS A 158 2.86 -1.96 2.72
CA LYS A 158 3.06 -0.97 3.79
C LYS A 158 1.72 -0.44 4.26
N LEU A 159 1.44 -0.62 5.55
CA LEU A 159 0.27 -0.05 6.20
C LEU A 159 0.64 1.26 6.89
N THR A 160 -0.28 2.22 6.85
CA THR A 160 -0.22 3.42 7.69
C THR A 160 -0.93 3.15 9.02
N PRO A 161 -0.60 3.87 10.11
CA PRO A 161 -1.33 3.79 11.37
C PRO A 161 -2.85 4.04 11.22
N ALA A 162 -3.25 4.76 10.16
CA ALA A 162 -4.63 5.06 9.81
C ALA A 162 -5.15 4.20 8.65
N SER A 163 -4.77 2.92 8.59
CA SER A 163 -5.14 1.99 7.51
C SER A 163 -6.65 1.76 7.37
N LYS A 164 -7.42 2.05 8.44
CA LYS A 164 -8.89 2.07 8.45
C LYS A 164 -9.38 3.46 8.87
N MET A 165 -9.96 4.21 7.95
CA MET A 165 -10.61 5.49 8.25
C MET A 165 -12.13 5.33 8.29
N ILE A 166 -12.73 5.97 9.29
CA ILE A 166 -14.19 6.10 9.39
C ILE A 166 -14.65 7.27 8.52
N GLY A 167 -15.74 7.03 7.79
CA GLY A 167 -16.45 8.05 7.03
C GLY A 167 -17.27 9.00 7.91
N LEU A 168 -17.79 10.04 7.29
CA LEU A 168 -18.55 11.10 7.95
C LEU A 168 -19.87 10.60 8.59
N ASP A 169 -20.35 9.43 8.18
CA ASP A 169 -21.54 8.72 8.67
C ASP A 169 -21.23 7.72 9.79
N GLY A 170 -19.96 7.59 10.18
CA GLY A 170 -19.50 6.63 11.18
C GLY A 170 -19.27 5.21 10.64
N GLN A 171 -19.45 4.98 9.33
CA GLN A 171 -19.16 3.71 8.68
C GLN A 171 -17.79 3.74 7.99
N LYS A 172 -17.40 2.65 7.33
CA LYS A 172 -16.17 2.62 6.53
C LYS A 172 -16.19 3.74 5.48
N MET A 173 -15.13 4.56 5.43
CA MET A 173 -15.00 5.63 4.43
C MET A 173 -14.98 5.06 3.01
N SER A 174 -15.85 5.58 2.15
CA SER A 174 -15.93 5.17 0.74
C SER A 174 -16.52 6.27 -0.13
N LYS A 175 -15.94 6.47 -1.30
CA LYS A 175 -16.51 7.39 -2.31
C LYS A 175 -17.93 6.98 -2.72
N SER A 176 -18.20 5.68 -2.76
CA SER A 176 -19.52 5.14 -3.13
C SER A 176 -20.61 5.49 -2.12
N TYR A 177 -20.25 5.76 -0.87
CA TYR A 177 -21.18 6.15 0.20
C TYR A 177 -21.26 7.65 0.40
N ASN A 178 -20.49 8.42 -0.38
CA ASN A 178 -20.42 9.89 -0.26
C ASN A 178 -20.13 10.39 1.17
N ASN A 179 -19.38 9.60 1.94
CA ASN A 179 -19.01 9.85 3.34
C ASN A 179 -17.54 10.27 3.49
N THR A 180 -16.96 10.88 2.45
CA THR A 180 -15.55 11.26 2.38
C THR A 180 -15.36 12.77 2.45
N ILE A 181 -14.15 13.19 2.85
CA ILE A 181 -13.64 14.55 2.64
C ILE A 181 -12.68 14.51 1.46
N SER A 182 -12.94 15.33 0.43
CA SER A 182 -12.05 15.45 -0.72
C SER A 182 -10.81 16.29 -0.36
N LEU A 183 -9.64 15.94 -0.91
CA LEU A 183 -8.42 16.75 -0.76
C LEU A 183 -8.55 18.16 -1.36
N ARG A 184 -9.50 18.35 -2.29
CA ARG A 184 -9.80 19.64 -2.95
C ARG A 184 -11.11 20.26 -2.46
N GLU A 185 -11.62 19.83 -1.33
CA GLU A 185 -12.88 20.34 -0.80
C GLU A 185 -12.68 21.72 -0.15
N GLU A 186 -13.63 22.61 -0.36
CA GLU A 186 -13.58 23.95 0.21
C GLU A 186 -13.57 23.89 1.74
N PRO A 187 -12.77 24.73 2.43
CA PRO A 187 -12.65 24.69 3.89
C PRO A 187 -13.98 24.78 4.63
N LYS A 188 -14.93 25.57 4.12
CA LYS A 188 -16.27 25.71 4.71
C LYS A 188 -17.08 24.41 4.61
N ASP A 189 -16.93 23.66 3.54
CA ASP A 189 -17.63 22.40 3.35
C ASP A 189 -17.02 21.30 4.23
N VAL A 190 -15.68 21.27 4.39
CA VAL A 190 -15.01 20.38 5.34
C VAL A 190 -15.51 20.63 6.77
N GLU A 191 -15.53 21.90 7.19
CA GLU A 191 -16.04 22.28 8.51
C GLU A 191 -17.50 21.83 8.68
N LYS A 192 -18.38 22.14 7.72
CA LYS A 192 -19.79 21.76 7.74
C LYS A 192 -19.95 20.24 7.87
N LYS A 193 -19.23 19.48 7.07
CA LYS A 193 -19.30 18.00 7.08
C LYS A 193 -18.90 17.42 8.45
N ILE A 194 -17.80 17.88 9.04
CA ILE A 194 -17.37 17.40 10.34
C ILE A 194 -18.33 17.85 11.46
N ARG A 195 -18.83 19.08 11.41
CA ARG A 195 -19.81 19.57 12.39
C ARG A 195 -21.10 18.73 12.39
N THR A 196 -21.53 18.23 11.22
CA THR A 196 -22.75 17.41 11.07
C THR A 196 -22.53 15.91 11.27
N MET A 197 -21.28 15.44 11.48
CA MET A 197 -21.02 14.04 11.78
C MET A 197 -21.81 13.56 13.00
N PRO A 198 -22.34 12.32 12.99
CA PRO A 198 -22.93 11.71 14.16
C PRO A 198 -21.91 11.63 15.31
N THR A 199 -22.42 11.65 16.53
CA THR A 199 -21.64 11.50 17.76
C THR A 199 -22.15 10.30 18.53
N ASP A 200 -21.65 10.06 19.75
CA ASP A 200 -22.15 8.99 20.60
C ASP A 200 -23.69 9.09 20.75
N PRO A 201 -24.45 8.07 20.33
CA PRO A 201 -25.91 8.07 20.44
C PRO A 201 -26.43 8.21 21.87
N ALA A 202 -25.65 7.82 22.87
CA ALA A 202 -26.01 7.96 24.27
C ALA A 202 -26.03 9.42 24.73
N ARG A 203 -25.34 10.30 23.98
CA ARG A 203 -25.21 11.72 24.32
C ARG A 203 -26.23 12.57 23.58
N VAL A 204 -27.44 12.65 24.08
CA VAL A 204 -28.53 13.42 23.47
C VAL A 204 -28.46 14.92 23.84
N ARG A 205 -28.06 15.23 25.07
CA ARG A 205 -27.96 16.62 25.58
C ARG A 205 -26.48 16.94 25.88
N ARG A 206 -26.17 18.24 25.96
CA ARG A 206 -24.80 18.69 26.28
C ARG A 206 -24.33 18.15 27.65
N ASN A 207 -25.22 18.04 28.61
CA ASN A 207 -24.92 17.62 29.97
C ASN A 207 -24.94 16.08 30.14
N ASP A 208 -25.23 15.32 29.10
CA ASP A 208 -25.15 13.87 29.17
C ASP A 208 -23.70 13.42 29.05
N PRO A 209 -23.20 12.54 29.92
CA PRO A 209 -21.89 11.95 29.77
C PRO A 209 -21.85 11.09 28.50
N GLY A 210 -20.73 11.15 27.78
CA GLY A 210 -20.52 10.36 26.55
C GLY A 210 -19.42 9.33 26.74
N ASN A 211 -19.39 8.37 25.81
CA ASN A 211 -18.27 7.44 25.66
C ASN A 211 -17.53 7.72 24.35
N PRO A 212 -16.28 8.22 24.40
CA PRO A 212 -15.49 8.46 23.19
C PRO A 212 -15.39 7.23 22.28
N GLU A 213 -15.26 6.04 22.83
CA GLU A 213 -15.09 4.80 22.03
C GLU A 213 -16.31 4.47 21.14
N ASN A 214 -17.49 4.96 21.52
CA ASN A 214 -18.73 4.81 20.75
C ASN A 214 -18.96 5.96 19.77
N CYS A 215 -18.05 6.95 19.74
CA CYS A 215 -18.21 8.17 18.96
C CYS A 215 -17.36 8.12 17.68
N PRO A 216 -17.96 8.20 16.48
CA PRO A 216 -17.20 8.25 15.22
C PRO A 216 -16.15 9.35 15.18
N VAL A 217 -16.43 10.52 15.77
CA VAL A 217 -15.49 11.63 15.83
C VAL A 217 -14.22 11.29 16.59
N TRP A 218 -14.30 10.40 17.59
CA TRP A 218 -13.13 9.91 18.32
C TRP A 218 -12.10 9.22 17.43
N GLN A 219 -12.54 8.50 16.41
CA GLN A 219 -11.66 7.88 15.43
C GLN A 219 -10.83 8.93 14.66
N LEU A 220 -11.45 10.08 14.35
CA LEU A 220 -10.71 11.21 13.75
C LEU A 220 -9.71 11.82 14.72
N HIS A 221 -10.05 11.92 16.03
CA HIS A 221 -9.10 12.36 17.05
C HIS A 221 -7.88 11.44 17.16
N GLN A 222 -8.07 10.12 17.02
CA GLN A 222 -6.95 9.16 17.03
C GLN A 222 -5.90 9.47 15.98
N VAL A 223 -6.31 9.99 14.83
CA VAL A 223 -5.44 10.29 13.68
C VAL A 223 -4.93 11.74 13.72
N TYR A 224 -5.82 12.70 13.97
CA TYR A 224 -5.55 14.13 13.75
C TYR A 224 -5.24 14.92 15.00
N SER A 225 -5.39 14.37 16.20
CA SER A 225 -5.21 15.13 17.44
C SER A 225 -3.94 14.73 18.19
N SER A 226 -3.34 15.72 18.88
CA SER A 226 -2.25 15.49 19.82
C SER A 226 -2.73 14.69 21.04
N GLU A 227 -1.81 13.99 21.74
CA GLU A 227 -2.15 13.26 22.96
C GLU A 227 -2.85 14.15 24.00
N LYS A 228 -2.35 15.38 24.18
CA LYS A 228 -2.98 16.37 25.08
C LYS A 228 -4.44 16.66 24.69
N THR A 229 -4.73 16.77 23.40
CA THR A 229 -6.09 16.98 22.89
C THR A 229 -6.94 15.74 23.09
N LYS A 230 -6.39 14.56 22.87
CA LYS A 230 -7.09 13.27 23.11
C LYS A 230 -7.49 13.11 24.58
N ASP A 231 -6.59 13.44 25.53
CA ASP A 231 -6.87 13.39 26.94
C ASP A 231 -7.96 14.39 27.34
N TRP A 232 -7.89 15.63 26.84
CA TRP A 232 -8.92 16.63 27.05
C TRP A 232 -10.30 16.16 26.54
N VAL A 233 -10.35 15.55 25.37
CA VAL A 233 -11.58 14.99 24.78
C VAL A 233 -12.11 13.84 25.64
N LYS A 234 -11.24 12.89 26.06
CA LYS A 234 -11.64 11.75 26.88
C LYS A 234 -12.29 12.18 28.20
N ILE A 235 -11.63 13.08 28.92
CA ILE A 235 -12.11 13.58 30.20
C ILE A 235 -13.38 14.40 29.99
N GLY A 236 -13.31 15.41 29.12
CA GLY A 236 -14.43 16.32 28.91
C GLY A 236 -15.68 15.67 28.34
N CYS A 237 -15.55 14.60 27.52
CA CYS A 237 -16.68 13.84 27.01
C CYS A 237 -17.34 13.01 28.12
N LYS A 238 -16.54 12.27 28.92
CA LYS A 238 -17.05 11.42 30.00
C LYS A 238 -17.70 12.21 31.15
N GLU A 239 -17.16 13.39 31.45
CA GLU A 239 -17.65 14.27 32.50
C GLU A 239 -18.70 15.29 32.02
N ALA A 240 -19.11 15.23 30.74
CA ALA A 240 -19.94 16.24 30.09
C ALA A 240 -19.39 17.68 30.19
N GLY A 241 -18.08 17.82 30.40
CA GLY A 241 -17.38 19.11 30.51
C GLY A 241 -17.25 19.88 29.20
N ILE A 242 -17.31 19.19 28.04
CA ILE A 242 -17.23 19.79 26.71
C ILE A 242 -18.44 19.47 25.86
N GLY A 243 -18.83 20.36 24.93
CA GLY A 243 -19.87 20.11 23.93
C GLY A 243 -19.34 19.34 22.72
N CYS A 244 -20.20 18.59 22.01
CA CYS A 244 -19.80 17.84 20.81
C CYS A 244 -19.26 18.75 19.69
N ILE A 245 -19.79 19.95 19.52
CA ILE A 245 -19.30 20.93 18.54
C ILE A 245 -17.91 21.45 18.97
N GLU A 246 -17.71 21.69 20.24
CA GLU A 246 -16.44 22.11 20.85
C GLU A 246 -15.37 21.02 20.66
N CYS A 247 -15.75 19.77 20.91
CA CYS A 247 -14.93 18.58 20.68
C CYS A 247 -14.47 18.47 19.21
N LYS A 248 -15.32 18.76 18.25
CA LYS A 248 -15.01 18.64 16.82
C LYS A 248 -14.03 19.71 16.30
N GLN A 249 -13.92 20.85 16.96
CA GLN A 249 -13.12 21.98 16.49
C GLN A 249 -11.62 21.63 16.30
N PRO A 250 -10.92 20.97 17.24
CA PRO A 250 -9.52 20.59 17.04
C PRO A 250 -9.31 19.64 15.86
N VAL A 251 -10.25 18.77 15.54
CA VAL A 251 -10.18 17.91 14.36
C VAL A 251 -10.32 18.71 13.09
N ILE A 252 -11.28 19.65 13.04
CA ILE A 252 -11.47 20.56 11.91
C ILE A 252 -10.20 21.34 11.64
N ASP A 253 -9.63 21.96 12.66
CA ASP A 253 -8.42 22.79 12.55
C ASP A 253 -7.22 21.96 12.04
N SER A 254 -7.07 20.74 12.53
CA SER A 254 -5.98 19.84 12.13
C SER A 254 -6.14 19.39 10.67
N ILE A 255 -7.34 19.01 10.26
CA ILE A 255 -7.62 18.59 8.88
C ILE A 255 -7.42 19.76 7.92
N LEU A 256 -7.92 20.95 8.24
CA LEU A 256 -7.75 22.15 7.40
C LEU A 256 -6.28 22.55 7.30
N LYS A 257 -5.53 22.44 8.39
CA LYS A 257 -4.08 22.70 8.40
C LYS A 257 -3.32 21.75 7.48
N GLU A 258 -3.73 20.47 7.41
CA GLU A 258 -3.12 19.49 6.53
C GLU A 258 -3.53 19.70 5.06
N LEU A 259 -4.80 20.00 4.81
CA LEU A 259 -5.32 20.21 3.45
C LEU A 259 -4.76 21.45 2.77
N LYS A 260 -4.57 22.54 3.51
CA LYS A 260 -4.14 23.83 2.96
C LYS A 260 -2.90 23.75 2.05
N PRO A 261 -1.74 23.19 2.48
CA PRO A 261 -0.56 23.10 1.62
C PRO A 261 -0.76 22.16 0.42
N MET A 262 -1.65 21.17 0.51
CA MET A 262 -2.00 20.30 -0.61
C MET A 262 -2.81 21.06 -1.65
N GLN A 263 -3.77 21.88 -1.22
CA GLN A 263 -4.59 22.72 -2.09
C GLN A 263 -3.78 23.80 -2.77
N GLU A 264 -2.87 24.46 -2.06
CA GLU A 264 -1.96 25.46 -2.63
C GLU A 264 -1.10 24.84 -3.75
N ARG A 265 -0.54 23.64 -3.54
CA ARG A 265 0.18 22.93 -4.61
C ARG A 265 -0.72 22.52 -5.77
N ALA A 266 -1.94 22.04 -5.48
CA ALA A 266 -2.88 21.65 -6.52
C ALA A 266 -3.29 22.82 -7.42
N ASN A 267 -3.45 24.02 -6.86
CA ASN A 267 -3.77 25.24 -7.63
C ASN A 267 -2.69 25.56 -8.65
N ASN A 268 -1.40 25.43 -8.28
CA ASN A 268 -0.30 25.66 -9.23
C ASN A 268 -0.39 24.78 -10.46
N TYR A 269 -0.78 23.50 -10.29
CA TYR A 269 -0.97 22.58 -11.40
C TYR A 269 -2.24 22.89 -12.22
N THR A 270 -3.30 23.32 -11.55
CA THR A 270 -4.56 23.71 -12.22
C THR A 270 -4.36 24.94 -13.11
N GLU A 271 -3.54 25.90 -12.65
CA GLU A 271 -3.22 27.12 -13.38
C GLU A 271 -2.18 26.91 -14.49
N SER A 272 -1.50 25.78 -14.50
CA SER A 272 -0.43 25.45 -15.44
C SER A 272 -0.64 24.13 -16.18
N PRO A 273 -1.64 24.00 -17.08
CA PRO A 273 -1.96 22.75 -17.77
C PRO A 273 -0.78 22.17 -18.58
N ASP A 274 0.08 23.02 -19.12
CA ASP A 274 1.24 22.57 -19.92
C ASP A 274 2.33 21.94 -19.03
N LEU A 275 2.48 22.43 -17.78
CA LEU A 275 3.32 21.78 -16.79
C LEU A 275 2.80 20.37 -16.49
N VAL A 276 1.48 20.20 -16.32
CA VAL A 276 0.87 18.89 -16.09
C VAL A 276 1.15 17.94 -17.27
N LYS A 277 0.98 18.42 -18.51
CA LYS A 277 1.29 17.62 -19.71
C LYS A 277 2.75 17.18 -19.75
N SER A 278 3.68 18.08 -19.43
CA SER A 278 5.12 17.75 -19.46
C SER A 278 5.48 16.73 -18.38
N VAL A 279 4.94 16.87 -17.16
CA VAL A 279 5.16 15.91 -16.05
C VAL A 279 4.60 14.54 -16.41
N VAL A 280 3.40 14.49 -17.01
CA VAL A 280 2.79 13.22 -17.47
C VAL A 280 3.64 12.59 -18.58
N ALA A 281 4.09 13.36 -19.58
CA ALA A 281 4.90 12.85 -20.67
C ALA A 281 6.24 12.27 -20.18
N GLU A 282 6.94 12.99 -19.30
CA GLU A 282 8.18 12.52 -18.67
C GLU A 282 7.96 11.28 -17.81
N GLY A 283 6.90 11.26 -17.00
CA GLY A 283 6.53 10.11 -16.17
C GLY A 283 6.21 8.88 -17.01
N CYS A 284 5.45 9.03 -18.09
CA CYS A 284 5.16 7.95 -19.04
C CYS A 284 6.42 7.39 -19.69
N GLU A 285 7.40 8.23 -20.03
CA GLU A 285 8.65 7.76 -20.62
C GLU A 285 9.49 6.95 -19.63
N LYS A 286 9.61 7.44 -18.37
CA LYS A 286 10.29 6.71 -17.29
C LYS A 286 9.63 5.36 -17.02
N ALA A 287 8.30 5.35 -16.87
CA ALA A 287 7.53 4.12 -16.63
C ALA A 287 7.65 3.13 -17.78
N ARG A 288 7.57 3.61 -19.04
CA ARG A 288 7.72 2.78 -20.24
C ARG A 288 9.09 2.13 -20.34
N LYS A 289 10.15 2.87 -19.99
CA LYS A 289 11.50 2.33 -19.96
C LYS A 289 11.59 1.19 -18.95
N LEU A 290 11.18 1.41 -17.70
CA LEU A 290 11.21 0.39 -16.66
C LEU A 290 10.39 -0.84 -17.04
N ALA A 291 9.17 -0.64 -17.57
CA ALA A 291 8.30 -1.75 -18.00
C ALA A 291 8.86 -2.57 -19.17
N ARG A 292 9.67 -1.96 -20.05
CA ARG A 292 10.33 -2.69 -21.14
C ARG A 292 11.52 -3.51 -20.68
N ASP A 293 12.17 -3.07 -19.61
CA ASP A 293 13.33 -3.75 -19.02
C ASP A 293 12.90 -4.97 -18.16
N THR A 294 11.61 -5.05 -17.78
CA THR A 294 11.01 -6.18 -17.07
C THR A 294 10.50 -7.25 -18.01
#